data_bee343a829648077548fed293fe84ab9
#
_entry.id   bee343a829648077548fed293fe84ab9
#
_cell.length_a   1.000
_cell.length_b   1.000
_cell.length_c   1.000
_cell.angle_alpha   90.00
_cell.angle_beta   90.00
_cell.angle_gamma   90.00
#
_symmetry.space_group_name_H-M   'P 1'
#
loop_
_entity.id
_entity.type
_entity.pdbx_description
1 polymer ?
#
loop_
_entity_poly.entity_id
_entity_poly.type
_entity_poly.pdbx_seq_one_letter_code
_entity_poly.pdbx_strand_id
1 'polypeptide(L)'
;MIKEWESVIGLEVHLQLKTGTKVWCGCKSDYDESGINTHTCPICLGHPGALPKLNKKVVDYAVKAALALNCQINNESAFDRKNYFYPDAPKNYQITQFEKSYAEKGYIEFKLNSGREVKIGITKVQIEEDTAKAIHGKNESYLNFNRASI
;
A
#
# COMPACT_ATOMS: atom_id res chain seq x y z
N MET A 1 -24.03 -32.88 -19.09
CA MET A 1 -24.42 -31.51 -18.70
C MET A 1 -23.14 -30.69 -18.62
N ILE A 2 -22.97 -29.71 -19.50
CA ILE A 2 -21.85 -28.76 -19.46
C ILE A 2 -22.16 -27.83 -18.28
N LYS A 3 -21.30 -27.84 -17.26
CA LYS A 3 -21.39 -26.81 -16.19
C LYS A 3 -21.14 -25.43 -16.83
N GLU A 4 -22.11 -24.54 -16.73
CA GLU A 4 -21.87 -23.14 -17.05
C GLU A 4 -20.82 -22.57 -16.08
N TRP A 5 -19.77 -22.00 -16.64
CA TRP A 5 -18.73 -21.33 -15.87
C TRP A 5 -19.09 -19.86 -15.71
N GLU A 6 -19.07 -19.36 -14.47
CA GLU A 6 -19.20 -17.94 -14.17
C GLU A 6 -17.82 -17.35 -13.91
N SER A 7 -17.50 -16.25 -14.59
CA SER A 7 -16.25 -15.51 -14.36
C SER A 7 -16.41 -14.60 -13.16
N VAL A 8 -15.58 -14.78 -12.13
CA VAL A 8 -15.49 -13.90 -10.97
C VAL A 8 -14.15 -13.20 -11.02
N ILE A 9 -14.17 -11.86 -11.11
CA ILE A 9 -12.96 -11.04 -11.27
C ILE A 9 -12.86 -10.10 -10.08
N GLY A 10 -11.76 -10.17 -9.33
CA GLY A 10 -11.35 -9.22 -8.30
C GLY A 10 -10.23 -8.34 -8.82
N LEU A 11 -10.25 -7.07 -8.45
CA LEU A 11 -9.19 -6.12 -8.76
C LEU A 11 -8.60 -5.60 -7.45
N GLU A 12 -7.28 -5.48 -7.43
CA GLU A 12 -6.52 -4.78 -6.39
C GLU A 12 -5.73 -3.66 -7.06
N VAL A 13 -5.90 -2.43 -6.54
CA VAL A 13 -5.27 -1.24 -7.11
C VAL A 13 -4.44 -0.56 -6.02
N HIS A 14 -3.18 -0.23 -6.33
CA HIS A 14 -2.28 0.46 -5.44
C HIS A 14 -2.21 1.95 -5.77
N LEU A 15 -2.32 2.78 -4.74
CA LEU A 15 -2.14 4.22 -4.80
C LEU A 15 -1.02 4.64 -3.86
N GLN A 16 0.10 5.10 -4.39
CA GLN A 16 1.17 5.66 -3.59
C GLN A 16 0.85 7.11 -3.21
N LEU A 17 0.82 7.39 -1.91
CA LEU A 17 0.56 8.72 -1.37
C LEU A 17 1.84 9.58 -1.44
N LYS A 18 1.75 10.79 -1.98
CA LYS A 18 2.87 11.74 -2.08
C LYS A 18 3.11 12.47 -0.77
N THR A 19 3.61 11.77 0.24
CA THR A 19 4.05 12.36 1.51
C THR A 19 5.55 12.62 1.46
N GLY A 20 6.05 13.58 2.22
CA GLY A 20 7.49 13.89 2.28
C GLY A 20 8.31 12.86 3.06
N THR A 21 7.65 12.05 3.88
CA THR A 21 8.29 10.97 4.67
C THR A 21 7.48 9.68 4.57
N LYS A 22 8.13 8.57 4.88
CA LYS A 22 7.56 7.23 4.86
C LYS A 22 6.40 7.07 5.84
N VAL A 23 5.64 5.98 5.71
CA VAL A 23 4.45 5.70 6.54
C VAL A 23 4.83 5.54 8.01
N TRP A 24 5.94 4.86 8.32
CA TRP A 24 6.28 4.42 9.66
C TRP A 24 7.53 5.06 10.26
N CYS A 25 8.22 5.94 9.53
CA CYS A 25 9.43 6.62 10.01
C CYS A 25 9.63 7.99 9.36
N GLY A 26 10.64 8.73 9.83
CA GLY A 26 10.99 10.05 9.31
C GLY A 26 11.88 10.08 8.07
N CYS A 27 12.23 8.92 7.48
CA CYS A 27 13.01 8.89 6.24
C CYS A 27 12.21 9.50 5.09
N LYS A 28 12.91 10.14 4.14
CA LYS A 28 12.28 10.66 2.92
C LYS A 28 11.66 9.53 2.11
N SER A 29 10.57 9.85 1.39
CA SER A 29 9.82 8.92 0.55
C SER A 29 10.17 8.99 -0.95
N ASP A 30 11.11 9.86 -1.35
CA ASP A 30 11.59 10.03 -2.73
C ASP A 30 12.65 8.98 -3.10
N TYR A 31 12.26 7.75 -3.29
CA TYR A 31 13.18 6.63 -3.52
C TYR A 31 13.74 6.55 -4.95
N ASP A 32 13.13 7.23 -5.92
CA ASP A 32 13.59 7.19 -7.32
C ASP A 32 14.67 8.25 -7.64
N GLU A 33 14.68 9.37 -6.91
CA GLU A 33 15.61 10.50 -7.15
C GLU A 33 16.88 10.44 -6.31
N SER A 34 16.93 9.52 -5.35
CA SER A 34 18.03 9.37 -4.40
C SER A 34 18.95 8.22 -4.74
N GLY A 35 20.20 8.27 -4.27
CA GLY A 35 21.11 7.12 -4.32
C GLY A 35 20.52 5.90 -3.61
N ILE A 36 20.89 4.70 -4.05
CA ILE A 36 20.38 3.44 -3.49
C ILE A 36 20.70 3.35 -1.99
N ASN A 37 19.72 2.98 -1.18
CA ASN A 37 19.83 2.75 0.27
C ASN A 37 20.30 3.98 1.09
N THR A 38 20.06 5.18 0.62
CA THR A 38 20.42 6.42 1.33
C THR A 38 19.35 6.92 2.28
N HIS A 39 18.07 6.55 2.06
CA HIS A 39 16.92 6.93 2.89
C HIS A 39 16.42 5.75 3.72
N THR A 40 17.28 5.26 4.60
CA THR A 40 16.98 4.13 5.48
C THR A 40 17.26 4.47 6.94
N CYS A 41 16.61 3.80 7.87
CA CYS A 41 16.83 3.92 9.31
C CYS A 41 16.50 2.58 10.01
N PRO A 42 16.84 2.45 11.31
CA PRO A 42 16.52 1.22 12.05
C PRO A 42 15.05 0.80 12.00
N ILE A 43 14.10 1.74 11.86
CA ILE A 43 12.67 1.42 11.79
C ILE A 43 12.34 0.75 10.46
N CYS A 44 12.61 1.39 9.32
CA CYS A 44 12.27 0.83 8.01
C CYS A 44 13.12 -0.39 7.63
N LEU A 45 14.28 -0.59 8.29
CA LEU A 45 15.11 -1.79 8.14
C LEU A 45 14.77 -2.90 9.17
N GLY A 46 13.85 -2.66 10.10
CA GLY A 46 13.41 -3.67 11.05
C GLY A 46 14.44 -4.07 12.10
N HIS A 47 15.31 -3.15 12.55
CA HIS A 47 16.29 -3.45 13.58
C HIS A 47 15.61 -3.80 14.91
N PRO A 48 16.20 -4.71 15.71
CA PRO A 48 15.67 -5.07 17.01
C PRO A 48 15.45 -3.85 17.92
N GLY A 49 14.26 -3.77 18.54
CA GLY A 49 13.88 -2.68 19.43
C GLY A 49 13.37 -1.40 18.72
N ALA A 50 13.47 -1.29 17.40
CA ALA A 50 12.91 -0.17 16.67
C ALA A 50 11.39 -0.35 16.48
N LEU A 51 10.60 0.68 16.80
CA LEU A 51 9.14 0.65 16.68
C LEU A 51 8.65 1.63 15.62
N PRO A 52 7.72 1.20 14.75
CA PRO A 52 7.10 2.05 13.76
C PRO A 52 6.26 3.16 14.41
N LYS A 53 6.26 4.35 13.79
CA LYS A 53 5.45 5.48 14.22
C LYS A 53 4.67 6.02 13.02
N LEU A 54 3.35 5.93 13.08
CA LEU A 54 2.46 6.32 11.98
C LEU A 54 2.61 7.81 11.62
N ASN A 55 2.79 8.07 10.35
CA ASN A 55 2.82 9.41 9.78
C ASN A 55 1.39 9.95 9.64
N LYS A 56 1.05 11.00 10.39
CA LYS A 56 -0.27 11.63 10.35
C LYS A 56 -0.68 12.06 8.94
N LYS A 57 0.28 12.55 8.13
CA LYS A 57 -0.01 13.01 6.76
C LYS A 57 -0.48 11.89 5.85
N VAL A 58 0.00 10.66 6.07
CA VAL A 58 -0.48 9.47 5.37
C VAL A 58 -1.96 9.25 5.67
N VAL A 59 -2.36 9.35 6.94
CA VAL A 59 -3.77 9.21 7.34
C VAL A 59 -4.63 10.28 6.68
N ASP A 60 -4.19 11.56 6.71
CA ASP A 60 -4.92 12.67 6.08
C ASP A 60 -5.11 12.43 4.57
N TYR A 61 -4.10 11.90 3.88
CA TYR A 61 -4.19 11.62 2.45
C TYR A 61 -4.99 10.36 2.14
N ALA A 62 -4.87 9.33 2.97
CA ALA A 62 -5.68 8.12 2.85
C ALA A 62 -7.18 8.44 2.98
N VAL A 63 -7.56 9.25 3.98
CA VAL A 63 -8.96 9.69 4.14
C VAL A 63 -9.44 10.47 2.91
N LYS A 64 -8.62 11.37 2.36
CA LYS A 64 -8.96 12.08 1.11
C LYS A 64 -9.17 11.15 -0.06
N ALA A 65 -8.30 10.14 -0.22
CA ALA A 65 -8.42 9.15 -1.28
C ALA A 65 -9.72 8.33 -1.13
N ALA A 66 -10.03 7.88 0.08
CA ALA A 66 -11.26 7.12 0.34
C ALA A 66 -12.52 7.95 0.09
N LEU A 67 -12.54 9.22 0.47
CA LEU A 67 -13.65 10.13 0.19
C LEU A 67 -13.82 10.35 -1.33
N ALA A 68 -12.73 10.49 -2.07
CA ALA A 68 -12.78 10.60 -3.54
C ALA A 68 -13.29 9.32 -4.22
N LEU A 69 -13.17 8.18 -3.54
CA LEU A 69 -13.69 6.88 -3.96
C LEU A 69 -15.10 6.58 -3.41
N ASN A 70 -15.79 7.59 -2.86
CA ASN A 70 -17.12 7.47 -2.25
C ASN A 70 -17.20 6.42 -1.13
N CYS A 71 -16.10 6.17 -0.43
CA CYS A 71 -16.06 5.21 0.67
C CYS A 71 -16.61 5.80 1.98
N GLN A 72 -17.13 4.92 2.82
CA GLN A 72 -17.42 5.21 4.21
C GLN A 72 -16.13 5.13 5.02
N ILE A 73 -15.82 6.15 5.81
CA ILE A 73 -14.67 6.17 6.71
C ILE A 73 -15.07 5.50 8.03
N ASN A 74 -14.28 4.53 8.48
CA ASN A 74 -14.48 3.87 9.76
C ASN A 74 -13.93 4.71 10.91
N ASN A 75 -14.67 4.84 12.01
CA ASN A 75 -14.23 5.57 13.20
C ASN A 75 -13.05 4.87 13.92
N GLU A 76 -12.96 3.57 13.75
CA GLU A 76 -11.89 2.74 14.29
C GLU A 76 -11.26 1.92 13.17
N SER A 77 -9.94 1.87 13.16
CA SER A 77 -9.17 0.98 12.29
C SER A 77 -7.96 0.42 13.04
N ALA A 78 -7.45 -0.70 12.58
CA ALA A 78 -6.29 -1.34 13.20
C ALA A 78 -5.29 -1.78 12.13
N PHE A 79 -4.03 -1.90 12.54
CA PHE A 79 -2.98 -2.43 11.70
C PHE A 79 -2.63 -3.85 12.11
N ASP A 80 -2.35 -4.65 11.13
CA ASP A 80 -1.97 -6.05 11.24
C ASP A 80 -0.56 -6.26 10.68
N ARG A 81 0.06 -7.37 11.03
CA ARG A 81 1.33 -7.80 10.46
C ARG A 81 1.09 -8.93 9.46
N LYS A 82 1.33 -8.66 8.18
CA LYS A 82 1.37 -9.66 7.12
C LYS A 82 2.77 -10.28 7.10
N ASN A 83 2.94 -11.38 7.83
CA ASN A 83 4.24 -12.04 7.96
C ASN A 83 4.61 -12.83 6.70
N TYR A 84 5.78 -12.56 6.16
CA TYR A 84 6.39 -13.35 5.09
C TYR A 84 7.89 -13.09 5.03
N PHE A 85 8.64 -14.10 4.55
CA PHE A 85 10.09 -14.03 4.44
C PHE A 85 10.47 -13.87 2.98
N TYR A 86 10.90 -12.67 2.61
CA TYR A 86 11.40 -12.39 1.27
C TYR A 86 12.49 -11.31 1.33
N PRO A 87 13.47 -11.31 0.41
CA PRO A 87 14.59 -10.38 0.47
C PRO A 87 14.21 -8.90 0.49
N ASP A 88 13.07 -8.52 -0.11
CA ASP A 88 12.57 -7.15 -0.14
C ASP A 88 11.80 -6.72 1.12
N ALA A 89 11.56 -7.65 2.05
CA ALA A 89 10.87 -7.38 3.32
C ALA A 89 11.86 -7.36 4.49
N PRO A 90 12.50 -6.21 4.79
CA PRO A 90 13.59 -6.16 5.78
C PRO A 90 13.14 -6.48 7.21
N LYS A 91 11.86 -6.35 7.52
CA LYS A 91 11.27 -6.67 8.81
C LYS A 91 10.71 -8.11 8.90
N ASN A 92 10.73 -8.86 7.79
CA ASN A 92 10.03 -10.13 7.62
C ASN A 92 8.50 -10.05 7.82
N TYR A 93 7.95 -8.86 7.84
CA TYR A 93 6.52 -8.59 7.78
C TYR A 93 6.26 -7.23 7.13
N GLN A 94 5.06 -7.05 6.66
CA GLN A 94 4.52 -5.81 6.11
C GLN A 94 3.37 -5.35 7.00
N ILE A 95 3.37 -4.08 7.39
CA ILE A 95 2.24 -3.51 8.14
C ILE A 95 1.14 -3.19 7.16
N THR A 96 -0.03 -3.74 7.40
CA THR A 96 -1.23 -3.59 6.57
C THR A 96 -2.47 -3.43 7.43
N GLN A 97 -3.65 -3.42 6.83
CA GLN A 97 -4.93 -3.50 7.53
C GLN A 97 -5.72 -4.66 6.95
N PHE A 98 -6.02 -5.69 7.70
CA PHE A 98 -6.72 -6.87 7.22
C PHE A 98 -8.17 -6.92 7.70
N GLU A 99 -8.38 -6.92 9.01
CA GLU A 99 -9.72 -7.04 9.59
C GLU A 99 -10.42 -5.68 9.73
N LYS A 100 -9.69 -4.64 10.14
CA LYS A 100 -10.22 -3.30 10.39
C LYS A 100 -9.61 -2.28 9.44
N SER A 101 -10.06 -2.28 8.18
CA SER A 101 -9.69 -1.26 7.20
C SER A 101 -10.14 0.13 7.65
N TYR A 102 -9.46 1.18 7.20
CA TYR A 102 -9.86 2.55 7.53
C TYR A 102 -11.06 3.05 6.73
N ALA A 103 -11.38 2.42 5.59
CA ALA A 103 -12.53 2.79 4.78
C ALA A 103 -13.08 1.59 3.99
N GLU A 104 -14.37 1.62 3.66
CA GLU A 104 -15.07 0.53 2.97
C GLU A 104 -16.29 1.02 2.20
N LYS A 105 -16.92 0.11 1.45
CA LYS A 105 -18.22 0.32 0.77
C LYS A 105 -18.22 1.54 -0.16
N GLY A 106 -17.13 1.73 -0.89
CA GLY A 106 -17.02 2.79 -1.88
C GLY A 106 -17.47 2.35 -3.26
N TYR A 107 -17.33 3.26 -4.21
CA TYR A 107 -17.55 2.98 -5.62
C TYR A 107 -16.91 4.04 -6.50
N ILE A 108 -16.69 3.67 -7.77
CA ILE A 108 -16.40 4.60 -8.85
C ILE A 108 -17.46 4.46 -9.94
N GLU A 109 -17.79 5.57 -10.59
CA GLU A 109 -18.71 5.62 -11.71
C GLU A 109 -18.04 6.31 -12.88
N PHE A 110 -18.19 5.75 -14.07
CA PHE A 110 -17.66 6.34 -15.29
C PHE A 110 -18.45 5.87 -16.52
N LYS A 111 -18.27 6.59 -17.61
CA LYS A 111 -18.92 6.29 -18.88
C LYS A 111 -17.91 5.73 -19.88
N LEU A 112 -18.21 4.58 -20.44
CA LEU A 112 -17.41 3.99 -21.49
C LEU A 112 -17.53 4.79 -22.81
N ASN A 113 -16.57 4.61 -23.71
CA ASN A 113 -16.64 5.22 -25.06
C ASN A 113 -17.90 4.82 -25.83
N SER A 114 -18.50 3.68 -25.52
CA SER A 114 -19.78 3.23 -26.07
C SER A 114 -21.00 4.01 -25.56
N GLY A 115 -20.81 4.92 -24.60
CA GLY A 115 -21.89 5.63 -23.92
C GLY A 115 -22.50 4.92 -22.74
N ARG A 116 -22.11 3.65 -22.45
CA ARG A 116 -22.62 2.87 -21.31
C ARG A 116 -22.02 3.39 -20.01
N GLU A 117 -22.87 3.64 -19.03
CA GLU A 117 -22.46 3.96 -17.65
C GLU A 117 -22.08 2.68 -16.92
N VAL A 118 -20.99 2.74 -16.16
CA VAL A 118 -20.45 1.62 -15.37
C VAL A 118 -20.23 2.11 -13.94
N LYS A 119 -20.67 1.30 -12.99
CA LYS A 119 -20.42 1.47 -11.58
C LYS A 119 -19.64 0.26 -11.06
N ILE A 120 -18.49 0.51 -10.45
CA ILE A 120 -17.66 -0.53 -9.84
C ILE A 120 -17.62 -0.30 -8.34
N GLY A 121 -18.04 -1.30 -7.56
CA GLY A 121 -17.99 -1.26 -6.10
C GLY A 121 -16.56 -1.44 -5.59
N ILE A 122 -16.24 -0.77 -4.49
CA ILE A 122 -14.99 -0.90 -3.75
C ILE A 122 -15.32 -1.51 -2.40
N THR A 123 -14.83 -2.72 -2.16
CA THR A 123 -15.13 -3.45 -0.93
C THR A 123 -14.48 -2.77 0.27
N LYS A 124 -13.18 -2.48 0.19
CA LYS A 124 -12.41 -1.83 1.25
C LYS A 124 -11.21 -1.09 0.70
N VAL A 125 -10.72 -0.12 1.47
CA VAL A 125 -9.47 0.58 1.22
C VAL A 125 -8.60 0.47 2.48
N GLN A 126 -7.34 0.15 2.28
CA GLN A 126 -6.39 -0.17 3.35
C GLN A 126 -5.15 0.70 3.23
N ILE A 127 -4.50 0.99 4.36
CA ILE A 127 -3.15 1.54 4.38
C ILE A 127 -2.20 0.36 4.52
N GLU A 128 -1.26 0.26 3.60
CA GLU A 128 -0.21 -0.75 3.61
C GLU A 128 1.13 -0.08 3.27
N GLU A 129 2.20 -0.48 3.94
CA GLU A 129 3.54 -0.04 3.57
C GLU A 129 4.07 -0.84 2.38
N ASP A 130 4.90 -0.21 1.58
CA ASP A 130 5.58 -0.89 0.48
C ASP A 130 6.85 -1.63 0.97
N THR A 131 7.33 -2.57 0.18
CA THR A 131 8.59 -3.30 0.37
C THR A 131 9.74 -2.62 -0.36
N ALA A 132 10.97 -3.14 -0.25
CA ALA A 132 12.08 -2.65 -1.03
C ALA A 132 11.83 -2.82 -2.55
N LYS A 133 12.41 -1.95 -3.36
CA LYS A 133 12.36 -2.05 -4.82
C LYS A 133 13.42 -3.04 -5.29
N ALA A 134 13.01 -4.12 -5.94
CA ALA A 134 13.92 -5.03 -6.60
C ALA A 134 14.38 -4.42 -7.94
N ILE A 135 15.68 -4.44 -8.17
CA ILE A 135 16.35 -4.01 -9.41
C ILE A 135 17.04 -5.24 -9.99
N HIS A 136 16.53 -5.74 -11.10
CA HIS A 136 17.04 -6.96 -11.72
C HIS A 136 18.14 -6.64 -12.71
N GLY A 137 19.35 -7.17 -12.47
CA GLY A 137 20.46 -7.20 -13.40
C GLY A 137 20.48 -8.51 -14.21
N LYS A 138 21.52 -8.71 -14.99
CA LYS A 138 21.65 -9.91 -15.85
C LYS A 138 21.87 -11.21 -15.05
N ASN A 139 22.68 -11.14 -13.99
CA ASN A 139 23.06 -12.31 -13.17
C ASN A 139 22.78 -12.12 -11.68
N GLU A 140 22.35 -10.92 -11.27
CA GLU A 140 22.09 -10.55 -9.89
C GLU A 140 20.86 -9.66 -9.77
N SER A 141 20.37 -9.51 -8.55
CA SER A 141 19.31 -8.55 -8.21
C SER A 141 19.75 -7.72 -7.01
N TYR A 142 19.47 -6.44 -7.07
CA TYR A 142 19.74 -5.49 -6.01
C TYR A 142 18.45 -5.06 -5.35
N LEU A 143 18.53 -4.67 -4.09
CA LEU A 143 17.38 -4.16 -3.33
C LEU A 143 17.65 -2.71 -2.94
N ASN A 144 16.71 -1.84 -3.33
CA ASN A 144 16.68 -0.45 -2.89
C ASN A 144 15.68 -0.30 -1.74
N PHE A 145 16.17 -0.28 -0.52
CA PHE A 145 15.38 -0.13 0.70
C PHE A 145 14.87 1.30 0.92
N ASN A 146 15.22 2.25 0.05
CA ASN A 146 14.61 3.56 0.10
C ASN A 146 13.09 3.48 -0.08
N ARG A 147 12.57 2.49 -0.83
CA ARG A 147 11.14 2.26 -0.98
C ARG A 147 10.51 1.58 0.24
N ALA A 148 11.27 0.76 0.97
CA ALA A 148 10.72 0.05 2.12
C ALA A 148 10.05 0.99 3.13
N SER A 149 8.81 0.69 3.51
CA SER A 149 7.98 1.47 4.45
C SER A 149 7.40 2.79 3.87
N ILE A 150 7.35 2.90 2.53
CA ILE A 150 6.59 3.99 1.87
C ILE A 150 5.12 3.66 1.87
#